data_56a00d86f212f617a14324ec8ada1b1f
#
_entry.id   56a00d86f212f617a14324ec8ada1b1f
#
_cell.length_a   1.000
_cell.length_b   1.000
_cell.length_c   1.000
_cell.angle_alpha   90.00
_cell.angle_beta   90.00
_cell.angle_gamma   90.00
#
_symmetry.space_group_name_H-M   'P 1'
#
loop_
_entity.id
_entity.type
_entity.pdbx_description
1 polymer ?
#
loop_
_entity_poly.entity_id
_entity_poly.type
_entity_poly.pdbx_seq_one_letter_code
_entity_poly.pdbx_strand_id
1 'polypeptide(L)'
;NPSASLTLVEELIPYGAQRRAQMADYALRHYGTKTSALTPVRIVVHLTASDSARSAIDLFSSNEVHLGDLPGTCAHYLVDQDGTVYHLVPDELMCRHVIGLNDQALGVEVIQSTIGGSSAAARQVLDRPAQANALVALLAMLMERHHLTRDAVIGHAMANDDPAFHDLLG
;
A
#
# COMPACT_ATOMS: atom_id res chain seq x y z
N ASN A 1 -16.07 -2.23 -24.93
CA ASN A 1 -15.93 -2.18 -23.46
C ASN A 1 -15.61 -0.76 -23.07
N PRO A 2 -16.50 -0.06 -22.35
CA PRO A 2 -16.07 1.18 -21.74
C PRO A 2 -15.08 0.79 -20.63
N SER A 3 -13.82 1.17 -20.78
CA SER A 3 -12.90 1.17 -19.65
C SER A 3 -13.55 2.08 -18.60
N ALA A 4 -13.95 1.50 -17.48
CA ALA A 4 -14.45 2.28 -16.36
C ALA A 4 -13.38 3.30 -16.02
N SER A 5 -13.68 4.59 -16.16
CA SER A 5 -12.74 5.65 -15.86
C SER A 5 -12.45 5.60 -14.37
N LEU A 6 -11.17 5.37 -14.00
CA LEU A 6 -10.71 5.38 -12.63
C LEU A 6 -10.86 6.80 -12.06
N THR A 7 -11.59 6.95 -10.95
CA THR A 7 -11.65 8.20 -10.21
C THR A 7 -10.45 8.28 -9.28
N LEU A 8 -9.42 8.97 -9.74
CA LEU A 8 -8.17 9.14 -8.98
C LEU A 8 -8.09 10.55 -8.41
N VAL A 9 -7.93 10.62 -7.08
CA VAL A 9 -7.75 11.88 -6.34
C VAL A 9 -6.31 11.93 -5.84
N GLU A 10 -5.60 13.00 -6.21
CA GLU A 10 -4.26 13.27 -5.71
C GLU A 10 -4.38 13.90 -4.32
N GLU A 11 -4.02 13.16 -3.28
CA GLU A 11 -4.05 13.64 -1.89
C GLU A 11 -2.79 13.16 -1.15
N LEU A 12 -1.65 13.69 -1.57
CA LEU A 12 -0.36 13.30 -1.01
C LEU A 12 -0.29 13.65 0.49
N ILE A 13 0.09 12.66 1.30
CA ILE A 13 0.35 12.86 2.73
C ILE A 13 1.66 13.65 2.93
N PRO A 14 1.84 14.31 4.09
CA PRO A 14 3.11 14.92 4.43
C PRO A 14 4.24 13.90 4.40
N TYR A 15 5.22 14.12 3.53
CA TYR A 15 6.38 13.24 3.37
C TYR A 15 7.61 14.09 3.06
N GLY A 16 7.99 14.91 4.06
CA GLY A 16 9.10 15.84 3.95
C GLY A 16 10.47 15.21 4.23
N ALA A 17 11.48 16.05 4.36
CA ALA A 17 12.87 15.63 4.56
C ALA A 17 13.07 14.72 5.77
N GLN A 18 12.39 15.01 6.89
CA GLN A 18 12.49 14.20 8.11
C GLN A 18 11.98 12.78 7.88
N ARG A 19 10.79 12.62 7.30
CA ARG A 19 10.21 11.29 7.05
C ARG A 19 11.01 10.51 6.01
N ARG A 20 11.56 11.19 5.00
CA ARG A 20 12.46 10.57 4.01
C ARG A 20 13.73 10.05 4.67
N ALA A 21 14.33 10.82 5.58
CA ALA A 21 15.50 10.38 6.35
C ALA A 21 15.18 9.18 7.24
N GLN A 22 14.04 9.20 7.93
CA GLN A 22 13.58 8.07 8.74
C GLN A 22 13.38 6.81 7.88
N MET A 23 12.80 6.95 6.69
CA MET A 23 12.63 5.82 5.77
C MET A 23 13.97 5.28 5.28
N ALA A 24 14.92 6.15 4.95
CA ALA A 24 16.26 5.75 4.53
C ALA A 24 17.00 5.01 5.65
N ASP A 25 16.88 5.47 6.89
CA ASP A 25 17.47 4.81 8.06
C ASP A 25 16.81 3.45 8.33
N TYR A 26 15.48 3.37 8.20
CA TYR A 26 14.75 2.10 8.27
C TYR A 26 15.25 1.12 7.20
N ALA A 27 15.36 1.56 5.96
CA ALA A 27 15.84 0.73 4.86
C ALA A 27 17.28 0.25 5.07
N LEU A 28 18.14 1.07 5.64
CA LEU A 28 19.49 0.65 5.98
C LEU A 28 19.50 -0.47 7.02
N ARG A 29 18.70 -0.34 8.08
CA ARG A 29 18.64 -1.36 9.14
C ARG A 29 18.02 -2.66 8.67
N HIS A 30 16.91 -2.58 7.93
CA HIS A 30 16.12 -3.74 7.53
C HIS A 30 16.58 -4.38 6.21
N TYR A 31 17.09 -3.58 5.27
CA TYR A 31 17.39 -4.03 3.91
C TYR A 31 18.86 -3.82 3.49
N GLY A 32 19.64 -3.13 4.29
CA GLY A 32 21.08 -2.96 4.06
C GLY A 32 21.44 -1.80 3.12
N THR A 33 20.48 -1.03 2.63
CA THR A 33 20.72 0.12 1.74
C THR A 33 20.05 1.36 2.28
N LYS A 34 20.80 2.45 2.45
CA LYS A 34 20.28 3.72 2.95
C LYS A 34 19.63 4.51 1.80
N THR A 35 18.34 4.29 1.59
CA THR A 35 17.57 5.00 0.56
C THR A 35 16.09 5.03 0.92
N SER A 36 15.41 6.11 0.52
CA SER A 36 13.94 6.18 0.52
C SER A 36 13.34 5.97 -0.88
N ALA A 37 14.19 5.77 -1.89
CA ALA A 37 13.74 5.55 -3.27
C ALA A 37 13.18 4.14 -3.46
N LEU A 38 12.11 4.03 -4.24
CA LEU A 38 11.46 2.79 -4.58
C LEU A 38 11.44 2.60 -6.10
N THR A 39 11.87 1.41 -6.54
CA THR A 39 11.58 0.89 -7.87
C THR A 39 10.67 -0.32 -7.70
N PRO A 40 9.36 -0.19 -7.92
CA PRO A 40 8.42 -1.25 -7.58
C PRO A 40 8.61 -2.49 -8.45
N VAL A 41 8.65 -3.67 -7.83
CA VAL A 41 8.61 -4.99 -8.48
C VAL A 41 7.46 -5.85 -7.94
N ARG A 42 6.73 -5.35 -6.93
CA ARG A 42 5.56 -5.98 -6.32
C ARG A 42 4.49 -4.94 -6.04
N ILE A 43 3.26 -5.40 -5.95
CA ILE A 43 2.12 -4.64 -5.43
C ILE A 43 1.49 -5.48 -4.33
N VAL A 44 1.43 -4.93 -3.11
CA VAL A 44 0.83 -5.61 -1.96
C VAL A 44 -0.51 -4.97 -1.64
N VAL A 45 -1.56 -5.79 -1.66
CA VAL A 45 -2.93 -5.35 -1.36
C VAL A 45 -3.24 -5.68 0.10
N HIS A 46 -3.67 -4.66 0.83
CA HIS A 46 -4.06 -4.74 2.23
C HIS A 46 -5.55 -4.47 2.39
N LEU A 47 -6.19 -5.16 3.33
CA LEU A 47 -7.53 -4.79 3.82
C LEU A 47 -7.34 -3.96 5.08
N THR A 48 -7.82 -2.73 5.03
CA THR A 48 -7.72 -1.80 6.15
C THR A 48 -8.83 -2.07 7.16
N ALA A 49 -8.49 -2.23 8.43
CA ALA A 49 -9.47 -2.41 9.52
C ALA A 49 -10.18 -1.08 9.87
N SER A 50 -10.72 -0.40 8.86
CA SER A 50 -11.42 0.87 9.00
C SER A 50 -12.50 0.98 7.92
N ASP A 51 -13.61 1.63 8.25
CA ASP A 51 -14.69 1.94 7.32
C ASP A 51 -14.55 3.34 6.68
N SER A 52 -13.47 4.06 7.00
CA SER A 52 -13.27 5.45 6.61
C SER A 52 -11.92 5.67 5.96
N ALA A 53 -11.94 6.20 4.73
CA ALA A 53 -10.74 6.65 4.04
C ALA A 53 -10.04 7.77 4.82
N ARG A 54 -10.79 8.72 5.37
CA ARG A 54 -10.24 9.85 6.12
C ARG A 54 -9.45 9.39 7.35
N SER A 55 -9.97 8.41 8.08
CA SER A 55 -9.29 7.84 9.25
C SER A 55 -7.94 7.21 8.87
N ALA A 56 -7.89 6.47 7.77
CA ALA A 56 -6.65 5.87 7.29
C ALA A 56 -5.65 6.93 6.81
N ILE A 57 -6.10 7.94 6.07
CA ILE A 57 -5.25 9.04 5.60
C ILE A 57 -4.67 9.84 6.78
N ASP A 58 -5.47 10.12 7.79
CA ASP A 58 -5.02 10.82 9.01
C ASP A 58 -3.97 10.01 9.76
N LEU A 59 -4.15 8.70 9.90
CA LEU A 59 -3.16 7.81 10.50
C LEU A 59 -1.84 7.84 9.71
N PHE A 60 -1.90 7.68 8.38
CA PHE A 60 -0.70 7.70 7.54
C PHE A 60 0.02 9.05 7.55
N SER A 61 -0.74 10.14 7.69
CA SER A 61 -0.20 11.50 7.77
C SER A 61 0.50 11.79 9.10
N SER A 62 0.11 11.10 10.18
CA SER A 62 0.61 11.36 11.53
C SER A 62 2.08 11.01 11.74
N ASN A 63 2.62 10.08 10.94
CA ASN A 63 3.99 9.57 11.06
C ASN A 63 4.34 9.09 12.48
N GLU A 64 3.41 8.39 13.11
CA GLU A 64 3.58 7.85 14.46
C GLU A 64 4.47 6.62 14.47
N VAL A 65 5.16 6.40 15.58
CA VAL A 65 5.94 5.18 15.81
C VAL A 65 5.04 3.96 15.69
N HIS A 66 5.48 2.98 14.91
CA HIS A 66 4.79 1.71 14.74
C HIS A 66 5.76 0.55 14.99
N LEU A 67 5.37 -0.38 15.85
CA LEU A 67 6.22 -1.50 16.29
C LEU A 67 7.60 -1.04 16.76
N GLY A 68 7.64 0.09 17.48
CA GLY A 68 8.88 0.65 18.05
C GLY A 68 9.80 1.35 17.05
N ASP A 69 9.36 1.57 15.82
CA ASP A 69 10.20 2.11 14.74
C ASP A 69 9.52 3.25 13.97
N LEU A 70 10.33 4.08 13.32
CA LEU A 70 9.95 5.14 12.39
C LEU A 70 10.50 4.85 11.00
N PRO A 71 9.88 5.37 9.94
CA PRO A 71 8.68 6.20 9.92
C PRO A 71 7.42 5.42 10.28
N GLY A 72 6.32 6.14 10.47
CA GLY A 72 4.99 5.55 10.61
C GLY A 72 4.55 4.79 9.36
N THR A 73 3.46 4.05 9.46
CA THR A 73 2.89 3.30 8.33
C THR A 73 2.30 4.24 7.28
N CYS A 74 2.27 3.80 6.05
CA CYS A 74 1.58 4.46 4.95
C CYS A 74 1.19 3.46 3.85
N ALA A 75 0.49 3.96 2.84
CA ALA A 75 0.23 3.26 1.58
C ALA A 75 0.37 4.24 0.43
N HIS A 76 0.71 3.75 -0.75
CA HIS A 76 0.80 4.59 -1.95
C HIS A 76 -0.58 4.95 -2.48
N TYR A 77 -1.52 4.01 -2.40
CA TYR A 77 -2.90 4.17 -2.87
C TYR A 77 -3.89 3.63 -1.86
N LEU A 78 -5.07 4.23 -1.85
CA LEU A 78 -6.17 3.81 -1.01
C LEU A 78 -7.44 3.75 -1.87
N VAL A 79 -8.16 2.64 -1.80
CA VAL A 79 -9.41 2.42 -2.52
C VAL A 79 -10.58 2.49 -1.54
N ASP A 80 -11.38 3.54 -1.65
CA ASP A 80 -12.53 3.74 -0.79
C ASP A 80 -13.72 2.86 -1.22
N GLN A 81 -14.68 2.71 -0.34
CA GLN A 81 -15.86 1.86 -0.57
C GLN A 81 -16.71 2.31 -1.75
N ASP A 82 -16.73 3.60 -2.06
CA ASP A 82 -17.46 4.18 -3.20
C ASP A 82 -16.71 4.08 -4.54
N GLY A 83 -15.50 3.51 -4.54
CA GLY A 83 -14.63 3.39 -5.71
C GLY A 83 -13.70 4.56 -5.96
N THR A 84 -13.70 5.59 -5.11
CA THR A 84 -12.69 6.65 -5.17
C THR A 84 -11.33 6.09 -4.81
N VAL A 85 -10.31 6.38 -5.61
CA VAL A 85 -8.92 6.01 -5.36
C VAL A 85 -8.14 7.26 -4.97
N TYR A 86 -7.47 7.20 -3.82
CA TYR A 86 -6.59 8.27 -3.36
C TYR A 86 -5.14 7.87 -3.60
N HIS A 87 -4.38 8.76 -4.24
CA HIS A 87 -2.92 8.63 -4.37
C HIS A 87 -2.27 9.42 -3.23
N LEU A 88 -1.61 8.71 -2.31
CA LEU A 88 -1.16 9.26 -1.04
C LEU A 88 0.36 9.46 -0.96
N VAL A 89 1.13 8.66 -1.69
CA VAL A 89 2.59 8.69 -1.71
C VAL A 89 3.06 8.47 -3.15
N PRO A 90 4.01 9.27 -3.66
CA PRO A 90 4.60 9.02 -4.98
C PRO A 90 5.13 7.60 -5.12
N ASP A 91 4.94 6.98 -6.29
CA ASP A 91 5.33 5.59 -6.55
C ASP A 91 6.82 5.33 -6.36
N GLU A 92 7.65 6.34 -6.53
CA GLU A 92 9.11 6.28 -6.40
C GLU A 92 9.63 6.45 -4.96
N LEU A 93 8.75 6.62 -3.99
CA LEU A 93 9.10 6.69 -2.57
C LEU A 93 8.68 5.43 -1.84
N MET A 94 9.57 4.92 -0.99
CA MET A 94 9.26 3.82 -0.09
C MET A 94 8.17 4.19 0.91
N CYS A 95 7.28 3.23 1.17
CA CYS A 95 6.24 3.32 2.18
C CYS A 95 6.37 2.12 3.12
N ARG A 96 6.15 2.34 4.40
CA ARG A 96 6.20 1.25 5.38
C ARG A 96 4.83 0.63 5.53
N HIS A 97 4.59 -0.50 4.86
CA HIS A 97 3.30 -1.19 4.87
C HIS A 97 3.39 -2.71 4.94
N VAL A 98 4.56 -3.29 4.65
CA VAL A 98 4.75 -4.75 4.62
C VAL A 98 6.18 -5.09 5.03
N ILE A 99 6.34 -5.77 6.17
CA ILE A 99 7.66 -6.22 6.63
C ILE A 99 8.27 -7.13 5.55
N GLY A 100 9.55 -6.92 5.26
CA GLY A 100 10.32 -7.76 4.32
C GLY A 100 10.20 -7.39 2.86
N LEU A 101 9.28 -6.49 2.46
CA LEU A 101 9.06 -6.12 1.06
C LEU A 101 8.90 -4.60 0.83
N ASN A 102 9.04 -3.76 1.87
CA ASN A 102 8.84 -2.31 1.71
C ASN A 102 9.78 -1.69 0.67
N ASP A 103 10.97 -2.25 0.49
CA ASP A 103 11.96 -1.78 -0.48
C ASP A 103 11.67 -2.19 -1.93
N GLN A 104 10.61 -2.95 -2.16
CA GLN A 104 10.28 -3.53 -3.47
C GLN A 104 8.81 -3.36 -3.85
N ALA A 105 7.94 -2.92 -2.94
CA ALA A 105 6.50 -3.03 -3.15
C ALA A 105 5.76 -1.69 -3.04
N LEU A 106 4.84 -1.46 -3.97
CA LEU A 106 3.75 -0.50 -3.79
C LEU A 106 2.72 -1.08 -2.82
N GLY A 107 2.21 -0.25 -1.91
CA GLY A 107 1.13 -0.59 -1.00
C GLY A 107 -0.20 -0.04 -1.50
N VAL A 108 -1.20 -0.90 -1.58
CA VAL A 108 -2.59 -0.55 -1.90
C VAL A 108 -3.48 -0.96 -0.73
N GLU A 109 -4.09 0.01 -0.08
CA GLU A 109 -5.04 -0.21 1.01
C GLU A 109 -6.48 -0.18 0.48
N VAL A 110 -7.25 -1.21 0.80
CA VAL A 110 -8.68 -1.28 0.48
C VAL A 110 -9.48 -1.06 1.75
N ILE A 111 -10.31 -0.03 1.76
CA ILE A 111 -11.09 0.36 2.95
C ILE A 111 -12.16 -0.67 3.22
N GLN A 112 -11.98 -1.42 4.30
CA GLN A 112 -12.90 -2.46 4.74
C GLN A 112 -12.66 -2.81 6.21
N SER A 113 -13.71 -2.84 7.00
CA SER A 113 -13.64 -3.40 8.35
C SER A 113 -13.36 -4.90 8.30
N THR A 114 -12.57 -5.39 9.24
CA THR A 114 -12.27 -6.83 9.37
C THR A 114 -13.29 -7.59 10.23
N ILE A 115 -14.47 -7.04 10.44
CA ILE A 115 -15.55 -7.73 11.18
C ILE A 115 -15.89 -9.06 10.50
N GLY A 116 -15.81 -10.15 11.23
CA GLY A 116 -16.01 -11.49 10.69
C GLY A 116 -14.76 -12.13 10.08
N GLY A 117 -13.59 -11.49 10.23
CA GLY A 117 -12.31 -12.00 9.74
C GLY A 117 -12.00 -11.65 8.29
N SER A 118 -10.77 -11.96 7.86
CA SER A 118 -10.25 -11.56 6.55
C SER A 118 -11.04 -12.12 5.36
N SER A 119 -11.54 -13.36 5.46
CA SER A 119 -12.35 -13.95 4.38
C SER A 119 -13.71 -13.27 4.22
N ALA A 120 -14.34 -12.88 5.33
CA ALA A 120 -15.59 -12.12 5.29
C ALA A 120 -15.35 -10.71 4.75
N ALA A 121 -14.28 -10.05 5.17
CA ALA A 121 -13.89 -8.73 4.67
C ALA A 121 -13.65 -8.75 3.15
N ALA A 122 -12.93 -9.74 2.64
CA ALA A 122 -12.69 -9.88 1.21
C ALA A 122 -13.99 -10.06 0.41
N ARG A 123 -14.93 -10.89 0.90
CA ARG A 123 -16.24 -11.05 0.28
C ARG A 123 -17.03 -9.73 0.26
N GLN A 124 -17.01 -8.98 1.35
CA GLN A 124 -17.70 -7.69 1.42
C GLN A 124 -17.15 -6.68 0.42
N VAL A 125 -15.85 -6.67 0.17
CA VAL A 125 -15.24 -5.85 -0.90
C VAL A 125 -15.75 -6.30 -2.26
N LEU A 126 -15.79 -7.58 -2.53
CA LEU A 126 -16.30 -8.12 -3.81
C LEU A 126 -17.79 -7.83 -4.02
N ASP A 127 -18.55 -7.71 -2.94
CA ASP A 127 -19.98 -7.36 -2.98
C ASP A 127 -20.23 -5.85 -3.20
N ARG A 128 -19.17 -5.03 -3.28
CA ARG A 128 -19.23 -3.61 -3.63
C ARG A 128 -18.65 -3.40 -5.03
N PRO A 129 -19.47 -3.40 -6.09
CA PRO A 129 -18.97 -3.32 -7.47
C PRO A 129 -18.10 -2.10 -7.73
N ALA A 130 -18.46 -0.94 -7.19
CA ALA A 130 -17.67 0.29 -7.36
C ALA A 130 -16.26 0.14 -6.80
N GLN A 131 -16.12 -0.40 -5.59
CA GLN A 131 -14.82 -0.62 -4.94
C GLN A 131 -14.01 -1.71 -5.64
N ALA A 132 -14.63 -2.85 -5.94
CA ALA A 132 -13.96 -3.96 -6.61
C ALA A 132 -13.46 -3.56 -8.02
N ASN A 133 -14.30 -2.88 -8.79
CA ASN A 133 -13.91 -2.41 -10.13
C ASN A 133 -12.81 -1.36 -10.08
N ALA A 134 -12.85 -0.44 -9.10
CA ALA A 134 -11.80 0.55 -8.89
C ALA A 134 -10.46 -0.11 -8.53
N LEU A 135 -10.47 -1.12 -7.66
CA LEU A 135 -9.28 -1.89 -7.32
C LEU A 135 -8.68 -2.56 -8.55
N VAL A 136 -9.49 -3.25 -9.34
CA VAL A 136 -9.02 -3.92 -10.57
C VAL A 136 -8.43 -2.90 -11.56
N ALA A 137 -9.10 -1.77 -11.76
CA ALA A 137 -8.62 -0.70 -12.65
C ALA A 137 -7.29 -0.10 -12.16
N LEU A 138 -7.16 0.13 -10.85
CA LEU A 138 -5.93 0.63 -10.24
C LEU A 138 -4.78 -0.37 -10.44
N LEU A 139 -5.00 -1.64 -10.14
CA LEU A 139 -3.97 -2.68 -10.30
C LEU A 139 -3.53 -2.80 -11.77
N ALA A 140 -4.46 -2.74 -12.71
CA ALA A 140 -4.14 -2.76 -14.14
C ALA A 140 -3.26 -1.56 -14.54
N MET A 141 -3.62 -0.36 -14.06
CA MET A 141 -2.84 0.86 -14.31
C MET A 141 -1.42 0.76 -13.74
N LEU A 142 -1.27 0.27 -12.51
CA LEU A 142 0.04 0.14 -11.87
C LEU A 142 0.90 -0.94 -12.53
N MET A 143 0.30 -2.07 -12.90
CA MET A 143 1.02 -3.12 -13.64
C MET A 143 1.54 -2.60 -14.99
N GLU A 144 0.74 -1.85 -15.72
CA GLU A 144 1.17 -1.24 -16.99
C GLU A 144 2.29 -0.22 -16.77
N ARG A 145 2.10 0.71 -15.83
CA ARG A 145 3.07 1.77 -15.53
C ARG A 145 4.44 1.23 -15.12
N HIS A 146 4.47 0.17 -14.33
CA HIS A 146 5.69 -0.39 -13.76
C HIS A 146 6.15 -1.67 -14.46
N HIS A 147 5.54 -2.03 -15.59
CA HIS A 147 5.89 -3.24 -16.38
C HIS A 147 5.82 -4.52 -15.53
N LEU A 148 4.78 -4.64 -14.71
CA LEU A 148 4.56 -5.80 -13.84
C LEU A 148 3.54 -6.76 -14.43
N THR A 149 3.66 -8.04 -14.08
CA THR A 149 2.69 -9.08 -14.40
C THR A 149 1.78 -9.36 -13.20
N ARG A 150 0.75 -10.19 -13.39
CA ARG A 150 -0.19 -10.56 -12.32
C ARG A 150 0.51 -11.21 -11.13
N ASP A 151 1.59 -11.93 -11.37
CA ASP A 151 2.37 -12.60 -10.31
C ASP A 151 3.04 -11.63 -9.34
N ALA A 152 3.17 -10.36 -9.74
CA ALA A 152 3.70 -9.31 -8.88
C ALA A 152 2.68 -8.78 -7.87
N VAL A 153 1.38 -9.09 -8.06
CA VAL A 153 0.30 -8.63 -7.17
C VAL A 153 0.01 -9.71 -6.13
N ILE A 154 0.24 -9.38 -4.87
CA ILE A 154 0.04 -10.30 -3.74
C ILE A 154 -0.80 -9.66 -2.64
N GLY A 155 -1.47 -10.49 -1.85
CA GLY A 155 -2.09 -10.06 -0.60
C GLY A 155 -1.05 -10.01 0.53
N HIS A 156 -1.29 -9.20 1.56
CA HIS A 156 -0.37 -9.05 2.70
C HIS A 156 -0.05 -10.41 3.36
N ALA A 157 -1.05 -11.28 3.50
CA ALA A 157 -0.85 -12.61 4.11
C ALA A 157 0.12 -13.52 3.33
N MET A 158 0.39 -13.22 2.07
CA MET A 158 1.31 -13.97 1.21
C MET A 158 2.74 -13.41 1.23
N ALA A 159 2.97 -12.29 1.88
CA ALA A 159 4.26 -11.58 1.82
C ALA A 159 5.43 -12.42 2.36
N ASN A 160 5.21 -13.16 3.44
CA ASN A 160 6.25 -13.98 4.06
C ASN A 160 6.71 -15.15 3.17
N ASP A 161 5.86 -15.60 2.27
CA ASP A 161 6.16 -16.70 1.34
C ASP A 161 6.69 -16.21 -0.01
N ASP A 162 6.78 -14.89 -0.21
CA ASP A 162 7.32 -14.32 -1.45
C ASP A 162 8.83 -14.57 -1.53
N PRO A 163 9.35 -15.04 -2.69
CA PRO A 163 10.78 -15.26 -2.87
C PRO A 163 11.66 -14.01 -2.68
N ALA A 164 11.06 -12.82 -2.85
CA ALA A 164 11.75 -11.54 -2.65
C ALA A 164 11.75 -11.05 -1.19
N PHE A 165 11.00 -11.75 -0.30
CA PHE A 165 10.95 -11.41 1.12
C PHE A 165 12.34 -11.47 1.75
N HIS A 166 12.75 -10.37 2.38
CA HIS A 166 13.99 -10.32 3.15
C HIS A 166 13.93 -9.23 4.22
N ASP A 167 14.48 -9.51 5.38
CA ASP A 167 14.66 -8.52 6.44
C ASP A 167 15.88 -8.91 7.27
N LEU A 168 16.85 -8.00 7.40
CA LEU A 168 18.09 -8.26 8.13
C LEU A 168 17.89 -8.36 9.64
N LEU A 169 16.77 -7.86 10.15
CA LEU A 169 16.43 -7.90 11.58
C LEU A 169 15.50 -9.06 11.95
N GLY A 170 15.12 -9.88 11.00
CA GLY A 170 14.30 -11.07 11.20
C GLY A 170 12.83 -10.86 10.98
#